data_dd35ac9f33cbb25b0a1fe1d900e9693e
#
_entry.id   dd35ac9f33cbb25b0a1fe1d900e9693e
#
_cell.length_a   1.000
_cell.length_b   1.000
_cell.length_c   1.000
_cell.angle_alpha   90.00
_cell.angle_beta   90.00
_cell.angle_gamma   90.00
#
_symmetry.space_group_name_H-M   'P 1'
#
loop_
_entity.id
_entity.type
_entity.pdbx_description
1 polymer ?
#
loop_
_entity_poly.entity_id
_entity_poly.type
_entity_poly.pdbx_seq_one_letter_code
_entity_poly.pdbx_strand_id
1 'polypeptide(L)'
;MDLRQLRYFIALNEHRSFVRAADAMGITQPAFSRSIQGLEQEFGCVLVDRGHKDLRPTPEGQVVLQHALSLVHGAALLSSEVTRMTKLDAGDLRFGCGPAPAAKLVPDAVARFINAHPKIRTSFQVDNWETLSRSLSREEIEFFIADIRQFEADPNFQTRALTPKRGVFFCRPGHPLLAKDSLSTNDMFDYPLASPLISQGIRKLLANLSGRMDFSPSIQTEHFPALVKIVLQSNAIGVGTEEAFAEDVASGSLVLLHWRNLPQNLETMSARCGIVSRTGSRLSPAAKAMIETLVEVDRQEVSVAV
;
A
#
# COMPACT_ATOMS: atom_id res chain seq x y z
N MET A 1 29.16 -3.23 -17.48
CA MET A 1 28.02 -3.11 -16.52
C MET A 1 27.70 -4.49 -15.99
N ASP A 2 27.58 -4.62 -14.67
CA ASP A 2 27.12 -5.86 -14.03
C ASP A 2 26.05 -5.56 -12.97
N LEU A 3 25.33 -6.62 -12.55
CA LEU A 3 24.24 -6.49 -11.57
C LEU A 3 24.71 -5.96 -10.21
N ARG A 4 25.97 -6.15 -9.87
CA ARG A 4 26.55 -5.66 -8.62
C ARG A 4 26.73 -4.15 -8.68
N GLN A 5 27.20 -3.61 -9.81
CA GLN A 5 27.30 -2.17 -10.04
C GLN A 5 25.93 -1.51 -9.98
N LEU A 6 24.89 -2.14 -10.60
CA LEU A 6 23.52 -1.64 -10.54
C LEU A 6 22.98 -1.64 -9.09
N ARG A 7 23.22 -2.69 -8.30
CA ARG A 7 22.83 -2.71 -6.87
C ARG A 7 23.53 -1.62 -6.08
N TYR A 8 24.80 -1.36 -6.34
CA TYR A 8 25.51 -0.27 -5.69
C TYR A 8 24.93 1.10 -6.07
N PHE A 9 24.57 1.28 -7.33
CA PHE A 9 23.96 2.53 -7.77
C PHE A 9 22.56 2.73 -7.14
N ILE A 10 21.75 1.69 -7.01
CA ILE A 10 20.48 1.72 -6.28
C ILE A 10 20.72 2.11 -4.81
N ALA A 11 21.62 1.41 -4.11
CA ALA A 11 21.95 1.69 -2.71
C ALA A 11 22.47 3.13 -2.51
N LEU A 12 23.24 3.66 -3.46
CA LEU A 12 23.69 5.05 -3.40
C LEU A 12 22.54 6.04 -3.44
N ASN A 13 21.54 5.79 -4.27
CA ASN A 13 20.35 6.65 -4.38
C ASN A 13 19.44 6.56 -3.14
N GLU A 14 19.37 5.39 -2.50
CA GLU A 14 18.61 5.19 -1.26
C GLU A 14 19.28 5.90 -0.07
N HIS A 15 20.57 5.67 0.12
CA HIS A 15 21.31 6.18 1.28
C HIS A 15 21.80 7.62 1.11
N ARG A 16 21.84 8.16 -0.12
CA ARG A 16 22.33 9.50 -0.44
C ARG A 16 23.70 9.83 0.17
N SER A 17 24.55 8.82 0.32
CA SER A 17 25.88 8.92 0.93
C SER A 17 26.74 7.75 0.49
N PHE A 18 27.92 8.02 -0.05
CA PHE A 18 28.89 6.99 -0.44
C PHE A 18 29.33 6.11 0.73
N VAL A 19 29.49 6.70 1.92
CA VAL A 19 29.89 5.96 3.13
C VAL A 19 28.77 5.02 3.55
N ARG A 20 27.57 5.54 3.77
CA ARG A 20 26.41 4.74 4.20
C ARG A 20 26.04 3.66 3.19
N ALA A 21 26.10 3.96 1.89
CA ALA A 21 25.83 2.97 0.86
C ALA A 21 26.90 1.87 0.82
N ALA A 22 28.17 2.21 0.98
CA ALA A 22 29.26 1.24 1.05
C ALA A 22 29.11 0.31 2.26
N ASP A 23 28.79 0.88 3.43
CA ASP A 23 28.54 0.12 4.67
C ASP A 23 27.33 -0.82 4.50
N ALA A 24 26.23 -0.34 3.91
CA ALA A 24 25.03 -1.14 3.64
C ALA A 24 25.33 -2.31 2.66
N MET A 25 26.26 -2.11 1.73
CA MET A 25 26.68 -3.14 0.78
C MET A 25 27.86 -4.00 1.26
N GLY A 26 28.38 -3.78 2.47
CA GLY A 26 29.45 -4.56 3.09
C GLY A 26 30.80 -4.42 2.41
N ILE A 27 31.09 -3.26 1.80
CA ILE A 27 32.38 -3.00 1.13
C ILE A 27 32.99 -1.66 1.58
N THR A 28 34.29 -1.47 1.27
CA THR A 28 34.93 -0.20 1.57
C THR A 28 34.48 0.93 0.66
N GLN A 29 34.38 2.15 1.19
CA GLN A 29 33.98 3.33 0.42
C GLN A 29 34.82 3.57 -0.85
N PRO A 30 36.16 3.39 -0.86
CA PRO A 30 36.96 3.51 -2.08
C PRO A 30 36.58 2.47 -3.16
N ALA A 31 36.29 1.23 -2.75
CA ALA A 31 35.85 0.19 -3.69
C ALA A 31 34.46 0.51 -4.27
N PHE A 32 33.54 0.97 -3.40
CA PHE A 32 32.21 1.41 -3.81
C PHE A 32 32.29 2.59 -4.80
N SER A 33 33.08 3.61 -4.48
CA SER A 33 33.26 4.78 -5.35
C SER A 33 33.82 4.42 -6.73
N ARG A 34 34.83 3.54 -6.77
CA ARG A 34 35.36 3.03 -8.03
C ARG A 34 34.34 2.28 -8.87
N SER A 35 33.46 1.51 -8.22
CA SER A 35 32.40 0.78 -8.90
C SER A 35 31.38 1.74 -9.57
N ILE A 36 30.98 2.81 -8.88
CA ILE A 36 30.09 3.83 -9.45
C ILE A 36 30.80 4.58 -10.60
N GLN A 37 32.06 4.97 -10.42
CA GLN A 37 32.85 5.61 -11.49
C GLN A 37 32.97 4.71 -12.72
N GLY A 38 33.18 3.39 -12.52
CA GLY A 38 33.23 2.42 -13.61
C GLY A 38 31.89 2.36 -14.38
N LEU A 39 30.76 2.46 -13.67
CA LEU A 39 29.44 2.51 -14.28
C LEU A 39 29.24 3.82 -15.07
N GLU A 40 29.65 4.97 -14.53
CA GLU A 40 29.62 6.28 -15.20
C GLU A 40 30.50 6.29 -16.48
N GLN A 41 31.69 5.68 -16.41
CA GLN A 41 32.58 5.55 -17.57
C GLN A 41 31.97 4.68 -18.67
N GLU A 42 31.29 3.60 -18.32
CA GLU A 42 30.66 2.72 -19.30
C GLU A 42 29.48 3.39 -20.01
N PHE A 43 28.68 4.19 -19.30
CA PHE A 43 27.61 4.98 -19.89
C PHE A 43 28.08 6.27 -20.55
N GLY A 44 29.33 6.67 -20.32
CA GLY A 44 29.89 7.92 -20.85
C GLY A 44 29.27 9.20 -20.28
N CYS A 45 28.59 9.11 -19.17
CA CYS A 45 27.94 10.24 -18.51
C CYS A 45 28.01 10.14 -16.98
N VAL A 46 27.84 11.28 -16.30
CA VAL A 46 27.75 11.34 -14.84
C VAL A 46 26.35 10.94 -14.41
N LEU A 47 26.24 9.97 -13.51
CA LEU A 47 24.94 9.46 -13.03
C LEU A 47 24.54 10.09 -11.69
N VAL A 48 25.48 10.68 -10.96
CA VAL A 48 25.26 11.24 -9.62
C VAL A 48 25.81 12.65 -9.54
N ASP A 49 24.96 13.58 -9.18
CA ASP A 49 25.38 14.96 -8.87
C ASP A 49 26.03 14.99 -7.48
N ARG A 50 27.30 15.42 -7.45
CA ARG A 50 28.14 15.52 -6.24
C ARG A 50 28.25 16.95 -5.72
N GLY A 51 27.61 17.92 -6.40
CA GLY A 51 27.79 19.38 -6.16
C GLY A 51 26.91 19.96 -5.06
N HIS A 52 25.89 19.25 -4.58
CA HIS A 52 24.97 19.70 -3.54
C HIS A 52 25.16 18.97 -2.21
N LYS A 53 24.65 19.59 -1.11
CA LYS A 53 24.64 18.96 0.24
C LYS A 53 23.98 17.58 0.25
N ASP A 54 23.03 17.33 -0.68
CA ASP A 54 22.36 16.05 -0.86
C ASP A 54 22.75 15.45 -2.21
N LEU A 55 23.25 14.23 -2.17
CA LEU A 55 23.63 13.43 -3.31
C LEU A 55 22.34 13.02 -4.08
N ARG A 56 22.24 13.40 -5.35
CA ARG A 56 21.04 13.14 -6.19
C ARG A 56 21.44 12.54 -7.54
N PRO A 57 20.58 11.69 -8.14
CA PRO A 57 20.81 11.22 -9.49
C PRO A 57 20.66 12.40 -10.49
N THR A 58 21.49 12.40 -11.52
CA THR A 58 21.32 13.26 -12.71
C THR A 58 20.06 12.82 -13.51
N PRO A 59 19.58 13.55 -14.51
CA PRO A 59 18.52 13.07 -15.40
C PRO A 59 18.87 11.72 -16.04
N GLU A 60 20.11 11.52 -16.49
CA GLU A 60 20.62 10.24 -17.01
C GLU A 60 20.67 9.18 -15.90
N GLY A 61 21.08 9.57 -14.69
CA GLY A 61 21.07 8.72 -13.51
C GLY A 61 19.66 8.24 -13.14
N GLN A 62 18.61 9.05 -13.32
CA GLN A 62 17.23 8.64 -13.09
C GLN A 62 16.77 7.56 -14.08
N VAL A 63 17.13 7.69 -15.35
CA VAL A 63 16.85 6.66 -16.36
C VAL A 63 17.56 5.37 -16.02
N VAL A 64 18.86 5.44 -15.69
CA VAL A 64 19.64 4.27 -15.28
C VAL A 64 19.07 3.64 -14.01
N LEU A 65 18.64 4.43 -13.02
CA LEU A 65 18.03 3.93 -11.77
C LEU A 65 16.75 3.13 -12.05
N GLN A 66 15.88 3.65 -12.89
CA GLN A 66 14.64 2.98 -13.27
C GLN A 66 14.91 1.60 -13.90
N HIS A 67 15.84 1.55 -14.86
CA HIS A 67 16.20 0.28 -15.50
C HIS A 67 17.01 -0.64 -14.58
N ALA A 68 17.87 -0.09 -13.71
CA ALA A 68 18.63 -0.85 -12.74
C ALA A 68 17.72 -1.62 -11.78
N LEU A 69 16.66 -0.99 -11.28
CA LEU A 69 15.66 -1.62 -10.43
C LEU A 69 15.00 -2.82 -11.14
N SER A 70 14.58 -2.64 -12.39
CA SER A 70 13.97 -3.70 -13.19
C SER A 70 14.93 -4.88 -13.45
N LEU A 71 16.18 -4.59 -13.79
CA LEU A 71 17.20 -5.61 -14.09
C LEU A 71 17.59 -6.41 -12.84
N VAL A 72 17.79 -5.73 -11.71
CA VAL A 72 18.13 -6.41 -10.43
C VAL A 72 16.97 -7.27 -9.96
N HIS A 73 15.72 -6.76 -10.10
CA HIS A 73 14.53 -7.55 -9.78
C HIS A 73 14.36 -8.76 -10.71
N GLY A 74 14.50 -8.57 -12.02
CA GLY A 74 14.43 -9.66 -13.00
C GLY A 74 15.47 -10.76 -12.73
N ALA A 75 16.69 -10.40 -12.36
CA ALA A 75 17.72 -11.36 -11.98
C ALA A 75 17.38 -12.12 -10.68
N ALA A 76 16.76 -11.47 -9.71
CA ALA A 76 16.26 -12.13 -8.50
C ALA A 76 15.13 -13.11 -8.81
N LEU A 77 14.20 -12.73 -9.69
CA LEU A 77 13.12 -13.61 -10.17
C LEU A 77 13.69 -14.84 -10.88
N LEU A 78 14.64 -14.66 -11.80
CA LEU A 78 15.31 -15.76 -12.50
C LEU A 78 15.95 -16.73 -11.50
N SER A 79 16.69 -16.22 -10.52
CA SER A 79 17.31 -17.06 -9.48
C SER A 79 16.26 -17.81 -8.67
N SER A 80 15.15 -17.17 -8.33
CA SER A 80 14.02 -17.77 -7.64
C SER A 80 13.33 -18.85 -8.49
N GLU A 81 13.13 -18.63 -9.80
CA GLU A 81 12.54 -19.60 -10.71
C GLU A 81 13.44 -20.84 -10.87
N VAL A 82 14.74 -20.65 -11.05
CA VAL A 82 15.71 -21.75 -11.14
C VAL A 82 15.79 -22.53 -9.81
N THR A 83 15.85 -21.83 -8.69
CA THR A 83 15.87 -22.48 -7.36
C THR A 83 14.62 -23.30 -7.10
N ARG A 84 13.47 -22.90 -7.66
CA ARG A 84 12.19 -23.65 -7.55
C ARG A 84 12.11 -24.84 -8.49
N MET A 85 12.73 -24.77 -9.66
CA MET A 85 12.90 -25.96 -10.51
C MET A 85 13.75 -27.03 -9.82
N THR A 86 14.60 -26.59 -8.86
CA THR A 86 15.50 -27.46 -8.10
C THR A 86 15.05 -27.71 -6.64
N LYS A 87 14.29 -26.80 -6.02
CA LYS A 87 13.78 -26.92 -4.62
C LYS A 87 12.47 -26.14 -4.49
N LEU A 88 11.38 -26.83 -4.34
CA LEU A 88 9.99 -26.35 -4.41
C LEU A 88 9.57 -25.24 -3.43
N ASP A 89 10.40 -24.73 -2.49
CA ASP A 89 9.91 -23.97 -1.35
C ASP A 89 10.79 -22.79 -0.92
N ALA A 90 11.63 -22.20 -1.75
CA ALA A 90 12.44 -21.05 -1.35
C ALA A 90 12.31 -19.87 -2.32
N GLY A 91 12.17 -18.64 -1.80
CA GLY A 91 12.09 -17.43 -2.59
C GLY A 91 11.72 -16.21 -1.76
N ASP A 92 11.76 -15.05 -2.39
CA ASP A 92 11.33 -13.78 -1.81
C ASP A 92 9.99 -13.38 -2.45
N LEU A 93 9.02 -13.02 -1.62
CA LEU A 93 7.75 -12.43 -2.03
C LEU A 93 7.72 -10.97 -1.57
N ARG A 94 7.49 -10.05 -2.50
CA ARG A 94 7.31 -8.63 -2.20
C ARG A 94 6.01 -8.13 -2.81
N PHE A 95 5.16 -7.54 -1.98
CA PHE A 95 3.90 -6.97 -2.42
C PHE A 95 3.54 -5.73 -1.60
N GLY A 96 2.45 -5.07 -1.94
CA GLY A 96 1.97 -3.91 -1.21
C GLY A 96 0.49 -4.03 -0.85
N CYS A 97 0.04 -3.22 0.09
CA CYS A 97 -1.39 -3.08 0.36
C CYS A 97 -1.74 -1.68 0.84
N GLY A 98 -2.96 -1.28 0.58
CA GLY A 98 -3.53 -0.09 1.20
C GLY A 98 -3.79 -0.28 2.70
N PRO A 99 -4.03 0.80 3.46
CA PRO A 99 -4.27 0.75 4.90
C PRO A 99 -5.46 -0.13 5.30
N ALA A 100 -6.56 -0.11 4.54
CA ALA A 100 -7.75 -0.91 4.86
C ALA A 100 -7.49 -2.41 4.76
N PRO A 101 -6.93 -2.97 3.67
CA PRO A 101 -6.52 -4.37 3.63
C PRO A 101 -5.46 -4.75 4.66
N ALA A 102 -4.58 -3.80 5.04
CA ALA A 102 -3.54 -4.03 6.04
C ALA A 102 -4.09 -4.21 7.46
N ALA A 103 -5.32 -3.75 7.71
CA ALA A 103 -5.93 -3.85 9.04
C ALA A 103 -6.34 -5.30 9.38
N LYS A 104 -6.77 -6.10 8.40
CA LYS A 104 -7.26 -7.46 8.64
C LYS A 104 -6.89 -8.45 7.53
N LEU A 105 -7.37 -8.28 6.31
CA LEU A 105 -7.23 -9.23 5.21
C LEU A 105 -5.77 -9.68 4.98
N VAL A 106 -4.84 -8.73 4.92
CA VAL A 106 -3.43 -9.03 4.62
C VAL A 106 -2.75 -9.76 5.77
N PRO A 107 -2.86 -9.35 7.05
CA PRO A 107 -2.33 -10.12 8.17
C PRO A 107 -2.85 -11.56 8.22
N ASP A 108 -4.15 -11.78 8.05
CA ASP A 108 -4.77 -13.10 8.08
C ASP A 108 -4.25 -13.98 6.92
N ALA A 109 -4.15 -13.42 5.71
CA ALA A 109 -3.61 -14.12 4.55
C ALA A 109 -2.11 -14.42 4.71
N VAL A 110 -1.32 -13.47 5.23
CA VAL A 110 0.12 -13.68 5.47
C VAL A 110 0.33 -14.76 6.51
N ALA A 111 -0.41 -14.75 7.63
CA ALA A 111 -0.32 -15.78 8.66
C ALA A 111 -0.60 -17.18 8.09
N ARG A 112 -1.63 -17.31 7.25
CA ARG A 112 -1.95 -18.57 6.58
C ARG A 112 -0.88 -18.98 5.57
N PHE A 113 -0.39 -18.01 4.78
CA PHE A 113 0.62 -18.24 3.76
C PHE A 113 1.95 -18.72 4.34
N ILE A 114 2.46 -18.10 5.41
CA ILE A 114 3.74 -18.50 6.03
C ILE A 114 3.67 -19.86 6.69
N ASN A 115 2.49 -20.28 7.20
CA ASN A 115 2.29 -21.62 7.70
C ASN A 115 2.36 -22.68 6.59
N ALA A 116 1.85 -22.37 5.39
CA ALA A 116 1.92 -23.27 4.24
C ALA A 116 3.30 -23.23 3.54
N HIS A 117 3.99 -22.08 3.58
CA HIS A 117 5.24 -21.83 2.86
C HIS A 117 6.32 -21.22 3.77
N PRO A 118 6.78 -21.94 4.81
CA PRO A 118 7.66 -21.37 5.86
C PRO A 118 9.06 -20.97 5.37
N LYS A 119 9.45 -21.37 4.15
CA LYS A 119 10.75 -21.03 3.58
C LYS A 119 10.70 -19.82 2.64
N ILE A 120 9.52 -19.25 2.39
CA ILE A 120 9.38 -18.04 1.58
C ILE A 120 9.53 -16.83 2.50
N ARG A 121 10.50 -15.99 2.20
CA ARG A 121 10.64 -14.69 2.84
C ARG A 121 9.57 -13.76 2.30
N THR A 122 8.64 -13.33 3.14
CA THR A 122 7.55 -12.44 2.76
C THR A 122 7.79 -11.05 3.32
N SER A 123 7.71 -10.04 2.47
CA SER A 123 7.72 -8.63 2.87
C SER A 123 6.60 -7.88 2.15
N PHE A 124 5.93 -6.98 2.87
CA PHE A 124 4.94 -6.11 2.27
C PHE A 124 5.05 -4.70 2.83
N GLN A 125 4.68 -3.73 2.02
CA GLN A 125 4.60 -2.32 2.38
C GLN A 125 3.14 -1.88 2.46
N VAL A 126 2.85 -0.99 3.43
CA VAL A 126 1.53 -0.37 3.56
C VAL A 126 1.65 1.08 3.12
N ASP A 127 0.92 1.45 2.07
CA ASP A 127 0.96 2.81 1.52
C ASP A 127 -0.34 3.12 0.74
N ASN A 128 -0.48 4.37 0.28
CA ASN A 128 -1.56 4.75 -0.59
C ASN A 128 -1.37 4.17 -2.02
N TRP A 129 -2.46 4.11 -2.77
CA TRP A 129 -2.47 3.53 -4.12
C TRP A 129 -1.50 4.23 -5.10
N GLU A 130 -1.23 5.52 -4.94
CA GLU A 130 -0.29 6.25 -5.82
C GLU A 130 1.15 5.79 -5.62
N THR A 131 1.57 5.61 -4.37
CA THR A 131 2.89 5.06 -4.02
C THR A 131 3.00 3.60 -4.47
N LEU A 132 1.96 2.79 -4.19
CA LEU A 132 1.94 1.38 -4.56
C LEU A 132 2.00 1.18 -6.08
N SER A 133 1.28 1.99 -6.86
CA SER A 133 1.34 1.89 -8.33
C SER A 133 2.72 2.26 -8.88
N ARG A 134 3.40 3.22 -8.26
CA ARG A 134 4.80 3.56 -8.61
C ARG A 134 5.76 2.42 -8.29
N SER A 135 5.64 1.81 -7.09
CA SER A 135 6.45 0.66 -6.71
C SER A 135 6.20 -0.55 -7.63
N LEU A 136 4.95 -0.79 -8.04
CA LEU A 136 4.60 -1.83 -9.00
C LEU A 136 5.21 -1.55 -10.38
N SER A 137 5.14 -0.31 -10.85
CA SER A 137 5.72 0.11 -12.14
C SER A 137 7.24 0.00 -12.16
N ARG A 138 7.90 0.16 -11.01
CA ARG A 138 9.35 -0.01 -10.82
C ARG A 138 9.77 -1.45 -10.52
N GLU A 139 8.82 -2.38 -10.50
CA GLU A 139 9.06 -3.79 -10.16
C GLU A 139 9.68 -4.01 -8.77
N GLU A 140 9.47 -3.06 -7.85
CA GLU A 140 9.86 -3.18 -6.44
C GLU A 140 8.94 -4.17 -5.71
N ILE A 141 7.68 -4.25 -6.17
CA ILE A 141 6.66 -5.21 -5.74
C ILE A 141 6.03 -5.91 -6.94
N GLU A 142 5.48 -7.10 -6.75
CA GLU A 142 4.87 -7.91 -7.82
C GLU A 142 3.38 -7.62 -8.02
N PHE A 143 2.69 -7.26 -6.95
CA PHE A 143 1.28 -6.87 -6.94
C PHE A 143 0.99 -6.04 -5.68
N PHE A 144 -0.18 -5.43 -5.64
CA PHE A 144 -0.68 -4.80 -4.42
C PHE A 144 -2.20 -4.95 -4.27
N ILE A 145 -2.70 -4.72 -3.07
CA ILE A 145 -4.13 -4.76 -2.73
C ILE A 145 -4.57 -3.34 -2.34
N ALA A 146 -5.50 -2.75 -3.11
CA ALA A 146 -6.06 -1.43 -2.84
C ALA A 146 -7.41 -1.23 -3.53
N ASP A 147 -7.93 -0.01 -3.54
CA ASP A 147 -9.10 0.35 -4.36
C ASP A 147 -8.73 0.26 -5.84
N ILE A 148 -9.46 -0.59 -6.59
CA ILE A 148 -9.14 -0.90 -8.00
C ILE A 148 -9.77 0.05 -9.02
N ARG A 149 -10.70 0.93 -8.61
CA ARG A 149 -11.49 1.77 -9.53
C ARG A 149 -10.63 2.61 -10.48
N GLN A 150 -9.42 2.96 -10.07
CA GLN A 150 -8.50 3.77 -10.86
C GLN A 150 -7.69 2.96 -11.86
N PHE A 151 -7.64 1.63 -11.67
CA PHE A 151 -6.82 0.71 -12.45
C PHE A 151 -7.63 -0.11 -13.45
N GLU A 152 -8.98 -0.20 -13.27
CA GLU A 152 -9.85 -1.03 -14.12
C GLU A 152 -9.84 -0.59 -15.60
N ALA A 153 -9.67 0.71 -15.86
CA ALA A 153 -9.63 1.25 -17.23
C ALA A 153 -8.20 1.43 -17.78
N ASP A 154 -7.17 1.23 -16.96
CA ASP A 154 -5.78 1.41 -17.38
C ASP A 154 -5.21 0.10 -17.95
N PRO A 155 -4.86 0.06 -19.26
CA PRO A 155 -4.36 -1.16 -19.91
C PRO A 155 -3.01 -1.66 -19.35
N ASN A 156 -2.29 -0.84 -18.59
CA ASN A 156 -1.03 -1.22 -17.97
C ASN A 156 -1.21 -2.13 -16.75
N PHE A 157 -2.44 -2.22 -16.23
CA PHE A 157 -2.74 -2.99 -15.02
C PHE A 157 -3.78 -4.06 -15.28
N GLN A 158 -3.64 -5.17 -14.57
CA GLN A 158 -4.65 -6.21 -14.44
C GLN A 158 -5.20 -6.14 -13.02
N THR A 159 -6.53 -6.17 -12.91
CA THR A 159 -7.22 -6.13 -11.62
C THR A 159 -7.99 -7.42 -11.39
N ARG A 160 -7.99 -7.89 -10.14
CA ARG A 160 -8.85 -8.97 -9.66
C ARG A 160 -9.65 -8.45 -8.48
N ALA A 161 -10.94 -8.24 -8.67
CA ALA A 161 -11.81 -7.73 -7.62
C ALA A 161 -11.89 -8.70 -6.45
N LEU A 162 -11.92 -8.15 -5.24
CA LEU A 162 -12.27 -8.80 -3.99
C LEU A 162 -13.67 -8.37 -3.58
N THR A 163 -14.18 -8.94 -2.50
CA THR A 163 -15.50 -8.59 -1.97
C THR A 163 -15.55 -7.09 -1.63
N PRO A 164 -16.56 -6.34 -2.10
CA PRO A 164 -16.72 -4.94 -1.74
C PRO A 164 -16.89 -4.77 -0.24
N LYS A 165 -16.12 -3.83 0.34
CA LYS A 165 -16.14 -3.56 1.78
C LYS A 165 -16.99 -2.34 2.08
N ARG A 166 -17.91 -2.46 3.05
CA ARG A 166 -18.80 -1.39 3.44
C ARG A 166 -18.06 -0.27 4.15
N GLY A 167 -18.26 0.98 3.74
CA GLY A 167 -17.80 2.16 4.45
C GLY A 167 -18.69 2.45 5.66
N VAL A 168 -18.07 2.78 6.78
CA VAL A 168 -18.76 3.11 8.04
C VAL A 168 -18.22 4.38 8.65
N PHE A 169 -19.07 4.99 9.48
CA PHE A 169 -18.71 6.07 10.38
C PHE A 169 -18.73 5.55 11.80
N PHE A 170 -17.79 5.98 12.61
CA PHE A 170 -17.68 5.54 13.99
C PHE A 170 -17.19 6.66 14.89
N CYS A 171 -17.46 6.53 16.19
CA CYS A 171 -16.99 7.45 17.22
C CYS A 171 -16.60 6.69 18.49
N ARG A 172 -16.03 7.41 19.45
CA ARG A 172 -15.79 6.86 20.79
C ARG A 172 -17.10 6.61 21.56
N PRO A 173 -17.12 5.71 22.54
CA PRO A 173 -18.18 5.61 23.50
C PRO A 173 -18.39 6.97 24.24
N GLY A 174 -19.65 7.30 24.52
CA GLY A 174 -20.02 8.56 25.16
C GLY A 174 -19.81 9.82 24.31
N HIS A 175 -19.70 9.66 22.97
CA HIS A 175 -19.69 10.79 22.05
C HIS A 175 -21.05 11.52 22.11
N PRO A 176 -21.11 12.88 22.05
CA PRO A 176 -22.37 13.64 22.14
C PRO A 176 -23.42 13.22 21.13
N LEU A 177 -23.05 12.78 19.94
CA LEU A 177 -24.00 12.26 18.93
C LEU A 177 -24.82 11.06 19.42
N LEU A 178 -24.28 10.25 20.30
CA LEU A 178 -24.96 9.07 20.84
C LEU A 178 -26.12 9.40 21.79
N ALA A 179 -26.22 10.65 22.26
CA ALA A 179 -27.33 11.14 23.03
C ALA A 179 -28.56 11.56 22.18
N LYS A 180 -28.43 11.59 20.85
CA LYS A 180 -29.51 11.93 19.93
C LYS A 180 -30.30 10.67 19.56
N ASP A 181 -31.62 10.74 19.56
CA ASP A 181 -32.51 9.63 19.15
C ASP A 181 -32.32 9.23 17.69
N SER A 182 -31.88 10.15 16.85
CA SER A 182 -31.57 9.88 15.46
C SER A 182 -30.55 10.88 14.91
N LEU A 183 -29.67 10.39 14.04
CA LEU A 183 -28.63 11.18 13.43
C LEU A 183 -29.01 11.56 11.99
N SER A 184 -28.90 12.85 11.68
CA SER A 184 -28.97 13.36 10.31
C SER A 184 -27.55 13.60 9.78
N THR A 185 -27.38 13.62 8.46
CA THR A 185 -26.10 13.92 7.83
C THR A 185 -25.56 15.31 8.19
N ASN A 186 -26.43 16.26 8.56
CA ASN A 186 -26.01 17.59 9.02
C ASN A 186 -25.25 17.52 10.34
N ASP A 187 -25.67 16.64 11.25
CA ASP A 187 -25.03 16.46 12.56
C ASP A 187 -23.56 15.99 12.42
N MET A 188 -23.23 15.35 11.32
CA MET A 188 -21.86 14.89 11.00
C MET A 188 -20.88 16.06 10.91
N PHE A 189 -21.33 17.18 10.32
CA PHE A 189 -20.46 18.32 10.01
C PHE A 189 -20.25 19.28 11.19
N ASP A 190 -20.90 19.02 12.33
CA ASP A 190 -20.65 19.71 13.58
C ASP A 190 -19.38 19.22 14.28
N TYR A 191 -18.81 18.11 13.83
CA TYR A 191 -17.65 17.47 14.41
C TYR A 191 -16.51 17.30 13.40
N PRO A 192 -15.23 17.26 13.86
CA PRO A 192 -14.11 16.95 12.98
C PRO A 192 -14.26 15.54 12.38
N LEU A 193 -14.05 15.41 11.06
CA LEU A 193 -13.97 14.11 10.41
C LEU A 193 -12.51 13.66 10.30
N ALA A 194 -12.26 12.43 10.74
CA ALA A 194 -10.97 11.75 10.66
C ALA A 194 -11.08 10.55 9.70
N SER A 195 -10.24 10.51 8.66
CA SER A 195 -10.30 9.46 7.63
C SER A 195 -8.94 9.15 7.03
N PRO A 196 -8.79 7.98 6.37
CA PRO A 196 -7.73 7.79 5.38
C PRO A 196 -7.97 8.69 4.16
N LEU A 197 -7.10 8.58 3.17
CA LEU A 197 -7.31 9.25 1.88
C LEU A 197 -8.61 8.75 1.24
N ILE A 198 -9.60 9.61 1.19
CA ILE A 198 -10.89 9.30 0.59
C ILE A 198 -10.85 9.50 -0.93
N SER A 199 -11.54 8.63 -1.65
CA SER A 199 -11.67 8.74 -3.11
C SER A 199 -12.39 10.04 -3.51
N GLN A 200 -12.17 10.47 -4.75
CA GLN A 200 -12.84 11.66 -5.29
C GLN A 200 -14.38 11.53 -5.25
N GLY A 201 -14.93 10.32 -5.41
CA GLY A 201 -16.37 10.06 -5.31
C GLY A 201 -16.90 10.33 -3.90
N ILE A 202 -16.23 9.83 -2.87
CA ILE A 202 -16.60 10.09 -1.47
C ILE A 202 -16.45 11.57 -1.14
N ARG A 203 -15.38 12.22 -1.60
CA ARG A 203 -15.17 13.66 -1.40
C ARG A 203 -16.33 14.48 -1.98
N LYS A 204 -16.73 14.19 -3.23
CA LYS A 204 -17.88 14.85 -3.87
C LYS A 204 -19.19 14.61 -3.11
N LEU A 205 -19.42 13.38 -2.65
CA LEU A 205 -20.59 13.06 -1.84
C LEU A 205 -20.62 13.90 -0.55
N LEU A 206 -19.52 13.94 0.20
CA LEU A 206 -19.43 14.72 1.44
C LEU A 206 -19.52 16.23 1.19
N ALA A 207 -18.99 16.72 0.06
CA ALA A 207 -19.17 18.11 -0.36
C ALA A 207 -20.65 18.46 -0.59
N ASN A 208 -21.38 17.60 -1.33
CA ASN A 208 -22.80 17.78 -1.57
C ASN A 208 -23.61 17.74 -0.27
N LEU A 209 -23.33 16.78 0.62
CA LEU A 209 -24.02 16.65 1.91
C LEU A 209 -23.74 17.82 2.85
N SER A 210 -22.55 18.40 2.81
CA SER A 210 -22.15 19.55 3.65
C SER A 210 -22.58 20.90 3.06
N GLY A 211 -23.07 20.94 1.83
CA GLY A 211 -23.35 22.19 1.10
C GLY A 211 -22.09 22.99 0.73
N ARG A 212 -20.92 22.38 0.79
CA ARG A 212 -19.62 23.02 0.46
C ARG A 212 -19.20 22.69 -0.96
N MET A 213 -18.52 23.61 -1.64
CA MET A 213 -18.02 23.38 -3.00
C MET A 213 -16.91 22.32 -3.05
N ASP A 214 -16.10 22.23 -1.99
CA ASP A 214 -15.10 21.20 -1.78
C ASP A 214 -15.18 20.71 -0.32
N PHE A 215 -14.82 19.46 -0.11
CA PHE A 215 -14.79 18.86 1.21
C PHE A 215 -13.43 18.16 1.45
N SER A 216 -12.82 18.53 2.54
CA SER A 216 -11.64 17.83 3.07
C SER A 216 -11.90 17.42 4.51
N PRO A 217 -11.56 16.17 4.89
CA PRO A 217 -11.58 15.74 6.28
C PRO A 217 -10.72 16.68 7.15
N SER A 218 -11.10 16.90 8.40
CA SER A 218 -10.34 17.71 9.34
C SER A 218 -9.01 17.04 9.72
N ILE A 219 -9.00 15.71 9.73
CA ILE A 219 -7.83 14.88 10.03
C ILE A 219 -7.73 13.81 8.94
N GLN A 220 -6.55 13.70 8.34
CA GLN A 220 -6.28 12.68 7.33
C GLN A 220 -5.01 11.91 7.68
N THR A 221 -5.13 10.57 7.79
CA THR A 221 -4.00 9.68 8.07
C THR A 221 -4.25 8.29 7.52
N GLU A 222 -3.23 7.73 6.89
CA GLU A 222 -3.24 6.33 6.41
C GLU A 222 -2.95 5.33 7.55
N HIS A 223 -2.56 5.81 8.73
CA HIS A 223 -2.20 4.97 9.87
C HIS A 223 -3.41 4.71 10.75
N PHE A 224 -4.13 3.62 10.53
CA PHE A 224 -5.37 3.27 11.24
C PHE A 224 -5.25 3.26 12.76
N PRO A 225 -4.20 2.71 13.38
CA PRO A 225 -4.04 2.82 14.84
C PRO A 225 -4.01 4.27 15.36
N ALA A 226 -3.39 5.19 14.59
CA ALA A 226 -3.41 6.61 14.97
C ALA A 226 -4.80 7.20 14.80
N LEU A 227 -5.52 6.85 13.73
CA LEU A 227 -6.89 7.31 13.48
C LEU A 227 -7.82 6.86 14.62
N VAL A 228 -7.78 5.60 15.02
CA VAL A 228 -8.55 5.07 16.16
C VAL A 228 -8.21 5.83 17.43
N LYS A 229 -6.93 6.05 17.73
CA LYS A 229 -6.50 6.77 18.94
C LYS A 229 -6.99 8.22 18.96
N ILE A 230 -6.98 8.90 17.82
CA ILE A 230 -7.52 10.27 17.70
C ILE A 230 -9.01 10.29 17.99
N VAL A 231 -9.77 9.37 17.40
CA VAL A 231 -11.22 9.25 17.62
C VAL A 231 -11.55 8.96 19.08
N LEU A 232 -10.82 8.04 19.71
CA LEU A 232 -11.03 7.68 21.11
C LEU A 232 -10.75 8.84 22.09
N GLN A 233 -9.85 9.74 21.75
CA GLN A 233 -9.41 10.85 22.62
C GLN A 233 -10.07 12.20 22.28
N SER A 234 -11.02 12.23 21.31
CA SER A 234 -11.65 13.46 20.85
C SER A 234 -13.13 13.28 20.53
N ASN A 235 -13.77 14.34 20.07
CA ASN A 235 -15.09 14.27 19.44
C ASN A 235 -14.99 14.16 17.91
N ALA A 236 -13.92 13.60 17.38
CA ALA A 236 -13.82 13.33 15.95
C ALA A 236 -14.67 12.11 15.57
N ILE A 237 -15.28 12.18 14.40
CA ILE A 237 -15.96 11.06 13.74
C ILE A 237 -14.96 10.38 12.82
N GLY A 238 -14.73 9.10 13.03
CA GLY A 238 -13.88 8.28 12.18
C GLY A 238 -14.65 7.78 10.94
N VAL A 239 -13.94 7.63 9.83
CA VAL A 239 -14.44 7.05 8.57
C VAL A 239 -13.50 5.96 8.12
N GLY A 240 -14.04 4.81 7.70
CA GLY A 240 -13.26 3.72 7.15
C GLY A 240 -14.12 2.53 6.73
N THR A 241 -13.52 1.36 6.52
CA THR A 241 -14.28 0.14 6.20
C THR A 241 -14.68 -0.61 7.47
N GLU A 242 -15.87 -1.17 7.50
CA GLU A 242 -16.41 -1.90 8.66
C GLU A 242 -15.47 -2.99 9.15
N GLU A 243 -14.89 -3.72 8.23
CA GLU A 243 -13.95 -4.80 8.49
C GLU A 243 -12.68 -4.34 9.23
N ALA A 244 -12.15 -3.16 8.84
CA ALA A 244 -10.92 -2.62 9.44
C ALA A 244 -11.07 -2.28 10.93
N PHE A 245 -12.31 -2.09 11.41
CA PHE A 245 -12.63 -1.71 12.78
C PHE A 245 -13.53 -2.74 13.49
N ALA A 246 -13.72 -3.91 12.90
CA ALA A 246 -14.63 -4.93 13.42
C ALA A 246 -14.30 -5.33 14.87
N GLU A 247 -13.02 -5.49 15.20
CA GLU A 247 -12.57 -5.85 16.55
C GLU A 247 -12.82 -4.71 17.55
N ASP A 248 -12.55 -3.46 17.18
CA ASP A 248 -12.80 -2.30 18.02
C ASP A 248 -14.30 -2.11 18.28
N VAL A 249 -15.14 -2.37 17.30
CA VAL A 249 -16.60 -2.32 17.43
C VAL A 249 -17.10 -3.49 18.29
N ALA A 250 -16.62 -4.69 18.06
CA ALA A 250 -17.00 -5.89 18.83
C ALA A 250 -16.61 -5.79 20.31
N SER A 251 -15.46 -5.18 20.61
CA SER A 251 -15.01 -4.92 21.99
C SER A 251 -15.75 -3.73 22.65
N GLY A 252 -16.55 -2.98 21.90
CA GLY A 252 -17.20 -1.76 22.38
C GLY A 252 -16.27 -0.55 22.53
N SER A 253 -15.03 -0.64 22.05
CA SER A 253 -14.08 0.47 22.03
C SER A 253 -14.52 1.56 21.07
N LEU A 254 -15.17 1.18 19.96
CA LEU A 254 -15.78 2.09 18.99
C LEU A 254 -17.28 1.82 18.86
N VAL A 255 -18.03 2.86 18.51
CA VAL A 255 -19.49 2.79 18.26
C VAL A 255 -19.78 3.23 16.84
N LEU A 256 -20.48 2.40 16.07
CA LEU A 256 -20.91 2.75 14.72
C LEU A 256 -22.01 3.82 14.74
N LEU A 257 -21.92 4.75 13.82
CA LEU A 257 -22.91 5.81 13.61
C LEU A 257 -23.78 5.49 12.40
N HIS A 258 -25.10 5.52 12.60
CA HIS A 258 -26.08 5.27 11.55
C HIS A 258 -26.83 6.56 11.20
N TRP A 259 -26.73 6.99 9.94
CA TRP A 259 -27.30 8.24 9.46
C TRP A 259 -28.61 8.00 8.70
N ARG A 260 -29.68 8.70 9.07
CA ARG A 260 -31.00 8.56 8.42
C ARG A 260 -31.00 8.93 6.94
N ASN A 261 -30.29 10.00 6.60
CA ASN A 261 -30.34 10.61 5.27
C ASN A 261 -29.11 10.32 4.43
N LEU A 262 -28.31 9.33 4.82
CA LEU A 262 -27.20 8.92 3.98
C LEU A 262 -27.79 8.25 2.72
N PRO A 263 -27.40 8.69 1.50
CA PRO A 263 -27.89 8.05 0.29
C PRO A 263 -27.59 6.55 0.34
N GLN A 264 -28.63 5.75 0.11
CA GLN A 264 -28.51 4.29 0.14
C GLN A 264 -27.69 3.72 -1.04
N ASN A 265 -27.13 4.57 -1.87
CA ASN A 265 -26.27 4.17 -2.97
C ASN A 265 -24.92 3.70 -2.38
N LEU A 266 -24.96 2.49 -1.80
CA LEU A 266 -23.87 1.81 -1.12
C LEU A 266 -22.61 1.68 -1.99
N GLU A 267 -22.75 1.68 -3.32
CA GLU A 267 -21.63 1.63 -4.25
C GLU A 267 -20.66 2.82 -4.09
N THR A 268 -21.15 3.99 -3.72
CA THR A 268 -20.31 5.18 -3.51
C THR A 268 -19.56 5.13 -2.18
N MET A 269 -20.13 4.46 -1.16
CA MET A 269 -19.53 4.31 0.17
C MET A 269 -18.78 3.00 0.35
N SER A 270 -18.83 2.10 -0.62
CA SER A 270 -18.05 0.85 -0.57
C SER A 270 -16.64 1.06 -1.14
N ALA A 271 -15.65 0.49 -0.46
CA ALA A 271 -14.33 0.33 -1.04
C ALA A 271 -14.35 -0.86 -2.00
N ARG A 272 -14.08 -0.63 -3.28
CA ARG A 272 -13.89 -1.70 -4.28
C ARG A 272 -12.45 -2.19 -4.20
N CYS A 273 -12.17 -2.93 -3.15
CA CYS A 273 -10.86 -3.51 -2.93
C CYS A 273 -10.58 -4.60 -3.96
N GLY A 274 -9.34 -4.72 -4.37
CA GLY A 274 -8.91 -5.78 -5.27
C GLY A 274 -7.39 -5.85 -5.38
N ILE A 275 -6.94 -6.86 -6.08
CA ILE A 275 -5.53 -7.13 -6.34
C ILE A 275 -5.17 -6.49 -7.67
N VAL A 276 -4.09 -5.73 -7.70
CA VAL A 276 -3.58 -5.03 -8.88
C VAL A 276 -2.21 -5.59 -9.22
N SER A 277 -2.01 -6.00 -10.45
CA SER A 277 -0.73 -6.43 -11.00
C SER A 277 -0.49 -5.76 -12.36
N ARG A 278 0.75 -5.78 -12.84
CA ARG A 278 1.09 -5.17 -14.13
C ARG A 278 0.72 -6.10 -15.29
N THR A 279 0.09 -5.56 -16.31
CA THR A 279 -0.23 -6.29 -17.55
C THR A 279 1.06 -6.81 -18.20
N GLY A 280 1.07 -8.07 -18.61
CA GLY A 280 2.22 -8.71 -19.25
C GLY A 280 3.38 -9.07 -18.31
N SER A 281 3.34 -8.71 -17.03
CA SER A 281 4.34 -9.18 -16.07
C SER A 281 4.06 -10.62 -15.64
N ARG A 282 5.14 -11.39 -15.47
CA ARG A 282 5.05 -12.77 -15.00
C ARG A 282 5.18 -12.81 -13.49
N LEU A 283 4.04 -12.95 -12.80
CA LEU A 283 4.04 -13.12 -11.35
C LEU A 283 4.84 -14.37 -10.96
N SER A 284 5.63 -14.26 -9.89
CA SER A 284 6.30 -15.40 -9.29
C SER A 284 5.26 -16.39 -8.75
N PRO A 285 5.55 -17.68 -8.62
CA PRO A 285 4.60 -18.62 -8.01
C PRO A 285 4.32 -18.31 -6.52
N ALA A 286 5.25 -17.67 -5.80
CA ALA A 286 4.98 -17.18 -4.46
C ALA A 286 3.90 -16.08 -4.50
N ALA A 287 3.99 -15.15 -5.43
CA ALA A 287 2.96 -14.13 -5.65
C ALA A 287 1.61 -14.75 -6.04
N LYS A 288 1.60 -15.72 -6.95
CA LYS A 288 0.37 -16.44 -7.33
C LYS A 288 -0.27 -17.16 -6.15
N ALA A 289 0.53 -17.90 -5.38
CA ALA A 289 0.04 -18.60 -4.19
C ALA A 289 -0.51 -17.62 -3.12
N MET A 290 0.17 -16.49 -2.89
CA MET A 290 -0.33 -15.45 -1.98
C MET A 290 -1.64 -14.84 -2.49
N ILE A 291 -1.75 -14.56 -3.78
CA ILE A 291 -2.99 -14.04 -4.40
C ILE A 291 -4.15 -15.02 -4.18
N GLU A 292 -3.94 -16.30 -4.38
CA GLU A 292 -4.99 -17.31 -4.12
C GLU A 292 -5.33 -17.35 -2.62
N THR A 293 -4.34 -17.29 -1.72
CA THR A 293 -4.58 -17.24 -0.27
C THR A 293 -5.40 -16.00 0.12
N LEU A 294 -5.09 -14.82 -0.43
CA LEU A 294 -5.86 -13.59 -0.22
C LEU A 294 -7.32 -13.74 -0.64
N VAL A 295 -7.56 -14.32 -1.82
CA VAL A 295 -8.93 -14.56 -2.33
C VAL A 295 -9.68 -15.58 -1.48
N GLU A 296 -9.02 -16.62 -0.99
CA GLU A 296 -9.63 -17.60 -0.10
C GLU A 296 -10.04 -16.99 1.25
N VAL A 297 -9.15 -16.17 1.84
CA VAL A 297 -9.44 -15.46 3.09
C VAL A 297 -10.61 -14.50 2.91
N ASP A 298 -10.58 -13.68 1.84
CA ASP A 298 -11.66 -12.74 1.53
C ASP A 298 -13.03 -13.43 1.39
N ARG A 299 -13.10 -14.60 0.75
CA ARG A 299 -14.34 -15.38 0.62
C ARG A 299 -14.84 -15.96 1.93
N GLN A 300 -13.94 -16.40 2.81
CA GLN A 300 -14.31 -16.96 4.11
C GLN A 300 -14.90 -15.92 5.06
N GLU A 301 -14.42 -14.69 5.01
CA GLU A 301 -14.97 -13.58 5.79
C GLU A 301 -16.45 -13.32 5.46
N VAL A 302 -16.83 -13.40 4.19
CA VAL A 302 -18.23 -13.23 3.75
C VAL A 302 -19.13 -14.32 4.34
N SER A 303 -18.62 -15.55 4.44
CA SER A 303 -19.44 -16.69 4.94
C SER A 303 -19.66 -16.66 6.46
N VAL A 304 -18.88 -15.89 7.20
CA VAL A 304 -19.01 -15.75 8.68
C VAL A 304 -19.93 -14.54 9.02
N ALA A 305 -20.13 -13.60 8.09
CA ALA A 305 -20.92 -12.40 8.30
C ALA A 305 -22.41 -12.56 7.90
N VAL A 306 -22.83 -13.73 7.40
CA VAL A 306 -24.20 -14.14 7.09
C VAL A 306 -24.71 -15.09 8.15
#